data_20fe45da166e9bfa3ac88f7af016fa0b
#
_entry.id   20fe45da166e9bfa3ac88f7af016fa0b
#
_cell.length_a   1.000
_cell.length_b   1.000
_cell.length_c   1.000
_cell.angle_alpha   90.00
_cell.angle_beta   90.00
_cell.angle_gamma   90.00
#
_symmetry.space_group_name_H-M   'P 1'
#
loop_
_entity.id
_entity.type
_entity.pdbx_description
1 polymer ?
#
loop_
_entity_poly.entity_id
_entity_poly.type
_entity_poly.pdbx_seq_one_letter_code
_entity_poly.pdbx_strand_id
1 'polypeptide(L)'
;MSSGISESGSVWLEFMGSGVKETFYDAGGRRTRVLEAGAGQPLLILHGTGGHAETYQRNIGPLSQHFHVIVPDLLGHGFTDRPEVDYTLDDFADHLFALLDAMGIHRSHVSGESIGGCIAAWMTIKHPDRVDRLVLNTGILDRPDEKGLVQLADLEKRTQSLRDDCSLDTVRRRLEWLVLDRDTMTEEMVRIRHRIYNQPGMVDSVIRVMHAVLSMNRGLYCGHDYMARERMAEISRPTLVLWSDHNPGKPFDVIKPAIDLIPDAEVHIIKDAAHWPQFEQPDMVNGLMRQFLLRG
;
A
#
# COMPACT_ATOMS: atom_id res chain seq x y z
N MET A 1 -6.79 -24.76 -29.97
CA MET A 1 -6.55 -24.78 -28.52
C MET A 1 -5.14 -24.25 -28.33
N SER A 2 -5.02 -22.95 -28.18
CA SER A 2 -3.75 -22.28 -27.88
C SER A 2 -3.62 -22.33 -26.36
N SER A 3 -2.70 -23.15 -25.86
CA SER A 3 -2.24 -23.09 -24.48
C SER A 3 -1.49 -21.78 -24.31
N GLY A 4 -2.19 -20.71 -23.92
CA GLY A 4 -1.57 -19.50 -23.46
C GLY A 4 -0.77 -19.85 -22.23
N ILE A 5 0.54 -19.96 -22.40
CA ILE A 5 1.48 -19.86 -21.29
C ILE A 5 1.25 -18.46 -20.74
N SER A 6 0.64 -18.38 -19.56
CA SER A 6 0.66 -17.15 -18.76
C SER A 6 2.15 -16.88 -18.52
N GLU A 7 2.72 -15.95 -19.27
CA GLU A 7 4.02 -15.38 -18.94
C GLU A 7 3.82 -14.61 -17.63
N SER A 8 3.91 -15.32 -16.52
CA SER A 8 4.06 -14.68 -15.21
C SER A 8 5.40 -13.98 -15.23
N GLY A 9 5.38 -12.68 -15.57
CA GLY A 9 6.58 -11.88 -15.69
C GLY A 9 7.34 -11.89 -14.36
N SER A 10 8.65 -12.09 -14.46
CA SER A 10 9.55 -11.88 -13.33
C SER A 10 9.56 -10.38 -12.98
N VAL A 11 9.81 -10.04 -11.71
CA VAL A 11 10.00 -8.64 -11.27
C VAL A 11 11.05 -7.94 -12.13
N TRP A 12 12.11 -8.66 -12.50
CA TRP A 12 13.13 -8.14 -13.39
C TRP A 12 12.61 -7.83 -14.81
N LEU A 13 11.75 -8.68 -15.35
CA LEU A 13 11.14 -8.44 -16.68
C LEU A 13 10.22 -7.21 -16.65
N GLU A 14 9.45 -7.03 -15.59
CA GLU A 14 8.59 -5.84 -15.39
C GLU A 14 9.40 -4.54 -15.27
N PHE A 15 10.63 -4.63 -14.75
CA PHE A 15 11.51 -3.48 -14.59
C PHE A 15 12.39 -3.19 -15.80
N MET A 16 12.53 -4.13 -16.75
CA MET A 16 13.36 -3.95 -17.91
C MET A 16 12.94 -2.73 -18.75
N GLY A 17 13.90 -1.85 -19.03
CA GLY A 17 13.66 -0.66 -19.84
C GLY A 17 12.92 0.49 -19.13
N SER A 18 12.42 0.29 -17.90
CA SER A 18 11.72 1.33 -17.14
C SER A 18 12.63 2.33 -16.44
N GLY A 19 13.93 2.03 -16.34
CA GLY A 19 14.90 2.84 -15.61
C GLY A 19 14.71 2.80 -14.09
N VAL A 20 14.03 1.77 -13.57
CA VAL A 20 13.89 1.57 -12.11
C VAL A 20 15.26 1.47 -11.47
N LYS A 21 15.45 2.21 -10.40
CA LYS A 21 16.63 2.16 -9.55
C LYS A 21 16.23 2.02 -8.08
N GLU A 22 17.07 1.34 -7.32
CA GLU A 22 17.00 1.28 -5.88
C GLU A 22 17.87 2.38 -5.30
N THR A 23 17.28 3.20 -4.43
CA THR A 23 17.98 4.29 -3.75
C THR A 23 17.68 4.23 -2.25
N PHE A 24 18.61 4.69 -1.42
CA PHE A 24 18.41 4.84 0.02
C PHE A 24 18.54 6.31 0.40
N TYR A 25 17.54 6.81 1.09
CA TYR A 25 17.50 8.19 1.60
C TYR A 25 17.57 8.20 3.12
N ASP A 26 18.12 9.26 3.68
CA ASP A 26 17.97 9.58 5.09
C ASP A 26 16.71 10.42 5.30
N ALA A 27 15.64 9.78 5.73
CA ALA A 27 14.36 10.40 6.00
C ALA A 27 14.25 10.75 7.49
N GLY A 28 14.80 11.90 7.88
CA GLY A 28 14.77 12.36 9.26
C GLY A 28 15.52 11.44 10.25
N GLY A 29 16.70 10.97 9.88
CA GLY A 29 17.51 10.04 10.65
C GLY A 29 17.09 8.56 10.49
N ARG A 30 16.23 8.25 9.51
CA ARG A 30 15.78 6.89 9.19
C ARG A 30 16.24 6.51 7.79
N ARG A 31 17.03 5.45 7.67
CA ARG A 31 17.45 4.91 6.38
C ARG A 31 16.24 4.29 5.69
N THR A 32 15.84 4.86 4.57
CA THR A 32 14.62 4.50 3.83
C THR A 32 14.98 4.01 2.45
N ARG A 33 14.59 2.78 2.12
CA ARG A 33 14.71 2.22 0.77
C ARG A 33 13.57 2.70 -0.11
N VAL A 34 13.91 3.08 -1.34
CA VAL A 34 12.96 3.51 -2.36
C VAL A 34 13.29 2.81 -3.69
N LEU A 35 12.27 2.27 -4.35
CA LEU A 35 12.32 2.01 -5.79
C LEU A 35 11.75 3.23 -6.51
N GLU A 36 12.51 3.82 -7.43
CA GLU A 36 12.09 5.00 -8.15
C GLU A 36 12.38 4.90 -9.65
N ALA A 37 11.51 5.50 -10.46
CA ALA A 37 11.65 5.53 -11.91
C ALA A 37 10.95 6.73 -12.53
N GLY A 38 11.37 7.13 -13.74
CA GLY A 38 10.75 8.20 -14.49
C GLY A 38 11.16 9.60 -14.03
N ALA A 39 10.43 10.59 -14.52
CA ALA A 39 10.64 12.02 -14.23
C ALA A 39 9.31 12.77 -14.34
N GLY A 40 9.27 14.03 -13.87
CA GLY A 40 8.06 14.88 -13.92
C GLY A 40 7.38 15.01 -12.58
N GLN A 41 6.05 15.06 -12.58
CA GLN A 41 5.25 15.20 -11.36
C GLN A 41 5.50 14.02 -10.42
N PRO A 42 5.87 14.24 -9.14
CA PRO A 42 6.11 13.15 -8.21
C PRO A 42 4.82 12.38 -7.87
N LEU A 43 4.93 11.06 -7.85
CA LEU A 43 3.88 10.13 -7.46
C LEU A 43 4.43 9.17 -6.40
N LEU A 44 4.06 9.40 -5.15
CA LEU A 44 4.38 8.53 -4.02
C LEU A 44 3.37 7.39 -3.94
N ILE A 45 3.83 6.14 -3.91
CA ILE A 45 2.99 4.95 -3.88
C ILE A 45 3.33 4.09 -2.66
N LEU A 46 2.33 3.80 -1.82
CA LEU A 46 2.47 3.17 -0.52
C LEU A 46 1.85 1.76 -0.49
N HIS A 47 2.64 0.78 -0.11
CA HIS A 47 2.19 -0.62 0.02
C HIS A 47 1.42 -0.89 1.32
N GLY A 48 0.75 -2.04 1.42
CA GLY A 48 0.02 -2.50 2.60
C GLY A 48 0.89 -3.16 3.68
N THR A 49 0.25 -3.59 4.75
CA THR A 49 0.89 -4.24 5.91
C THR A 49 1.69 -5.47 5.52
N GLY A 50 2.94 -5.52 5.93
CA GLY A 50 3.87 -6.59 5.60
C GLY A 50 4.30 -6.59 4.13
N GLY A 51 4.00 -5.50 3.38
CA GLY A 51 4.40 -5.29 2.00
C GLY A 51 5.86 -4.87 1.82
N HIS A 52 6.21 -4.54 0.61
CA HIS A 52 7.48 -3.96 0.16
C HIS A 52 7.32 -3.36 -1.23
N ALA A 53 8.25 -2.58 -1.69
CA ALA A 53 8.14 -1.80 -2.92
C ALA A 53 7.85 -2.67 -4.17
N GLU A 54 8.36 -3.90 -4.26
CA GLU A 54 8.14 -4.80 -5.40
C GLU A 54 6.68 -5.25 -5.55
N THR A 55 5.79 -4.99 -4.58
CA THR A 55 4.35 -5.22 -4.76
C THR A 55 3.76 -4.39 -5.89
N TYR A 56 4.46 -3.33 -6.31
CA TYR A 56 4.10 -2.46 -7.42
C TYR A 56 4.91 -2.72 -8.70
N GLN A 57 5.51 -3.91 -8.84
CA GLN A 57 6.32 -4.27 -10.02
C GLN A 57 5.61 -4.03 -11.35
N ARG A 58 4.28 -4.27 -11.43
CA ARG A 58 3.45 -4.09 -12.63
C ARG A 58 2.96 -2.65 -12.85
N ASN A 59 3.30 -1.74 -11.94
CA ASN A 59 2.81 -0.36 -11.95
C ASN A 59 3.94 0.65 -12.16
N ILE A 60 5.14 0.40 -11.62
CA ILE A 60 6.25 1.34 -11.66
C ILE A 60 6.61 1.69 -13.11
N GLY A 61 6.86 0.69 -13.96
CA GLY A 61 7.25 0.92 -15.36
C GLY A 61 6.21 1.72 -16.16
N PRO A 62 4.94 1.29 -16.24
CA PRO A 62 3.91 2.04 -16.95
C PRO A 62 3.67 3.45 -16.44
N LEU A 63 3.66 3.65 -15.12
CA LEU A 63 3.43 4.97 -14.52
C LEU A 63 4.64 5.90 -14.67
N SER A 64 5.87 5.35 -14.69
CA SER A 64 7.10 6.14 -14.84
C SER A 64 7.25 6.82 -16.21
N GLN A 65 6.43 6.42 -17.19
CA GLN A 65 6.34 7.12 -18.48
C GLN A 65 5.74 8.51 -18.35
N HIS A 66 5.06 8.82 -17.23
CA HIS A 66 4.32 10.05 -17.02
C HIS A 66 4.69 10.76 -15.71
N PHE A 67 5.23 10.06 -14.73
CA PHE A 67 5.49 10.55 -13.38
C PHE A 67 6.91 10.20 -12.92
N HIS A 68 7.44 10.96 -11.98
CA HIS A 68 8.51 10.48 -11.12
C HIS A 68 7.88 9.57 -10.07
N VAL A 69 7.86 8.28 -10.31
CA VAL A 69 7.29 7.26 -9.44
C VAL A 69 8.24 6.96 -8.29
N ILE A 70 7.73 7.00 -7.06
CA ILE A 70 8.48 6.83 -5.81
C ILE A 70 7.75 5.78 -4.97
N VAL A 71 8.37 4.63 -4.78
CA VAL A 71 7.80 3.52 -4.03
C VAL A 71 8.72 3.15 -2.87
N PRO A 72 8.53 3.73 -1.68
CA PRO A 72 9.33 3.37 -0.52
C PRO A 72 8.91 2.02 0.06
N ASP A 73 9.85 1.32 0.68
CA ASP A 73 9.49 0.41 1.75
C ASP A 73 9.06 1.26 2.96
N LEU A 74 7.85 1.05 3.47
CA LEU A 74 7.32 1.79 4.61
C LEU A 74 8.18 1.56 5.87
N LEU A 75 8.10 2.47 6.81
CA LEU A 75 8.75 2.33 8.11
C LEU A 75 8.43 0.96 8.72
N GLY A 76 9.44 0.25 9.19
CA GLY A 76 9.25 -1.10 9.73
C GLY A 76 9.11 -2.22 8.70
N HIS A 77 9.23 -1.94 7.40
CA HIS A 77 9.08 -2.91 6.31
C HIS A 77 10.31 -2.97 5.41
N GLY A 78 10.38 -4.03 4.61
CA GLY A 78 11.36 -4.19 3.54
C GLY A 78 12.80 -4.02 4.01
N PHE A 79 13.51 -3.08 3.40
CA PHE A 79 14.88 -2.70 3.74
C PHE A 79 14.98 -1.31 4.39
N THR A 80 13.82 -0.71 4.73
CA THR A 80 13.73 0.51 5.53
C THR A 80 13.93 0.20 7.01
N ASP A 81 14.39 1.18 7.78
CA ASP A 81 14.62 1.06 9.22
C ASP A 81 13.37 0.61 9.98
N ARG A 82 13.61 -0.09 11.07
CA ARG A 82 12.60 -0.72 11.94
C ARG A 82 12.69 -0.17 13.36
N PRO A 83 12.36 1.12 13.58
CA PRO A 83 12.42 1.70 14.92
C PRO A 83 11.41 1.07 15.87
N GLU A 84 11.67 1.17 17.15
CA GLU A 84 10.71 0.84 18.20
C GLU A 84 9.78 2.03 18.44
N VAL A 85 8.73 2.12 17.63
CA VAL A 85 7.66 3.13 17.70
C VAL A 85 6.30 2.43 17.70
N ASP A 86 5.23 3.18 17.91
CA ASP A 86 3.86 2.65 17.97
C ASP A 86 3.27 2.36 16.57
N TYR A 87 3.94 2.78 15.50
CA TYR A 87 3.49 2.64 14.11
C TYR A 87 2.09 3.22 13.89
N THR A 88 1.86 4.40 14.45
CA THR A 88 0.65 5.20 14.21
C THR A 88 0.61 5.75 12.79
N LEU A 89 -0.56 6.25 12.34
CA LEU A 89 -0.60 6.95 11.04
C LEU A 89 0.25 8.22 11.05
N ASP A 90 0.46 8.85 12.24
CA ASP A 90 1.39 9.98 12.37
C ASP A 90 2.84 9.56 12.16
N ASP A 91 3.29 8.44 12.77
CA ASP A 91 4.65 7.94 12.57
C ASP A 91 4.97 7.68 11.11
N PHE A 92 4.01 7.08 10.38
CA PHE A 92 4.17 6.85 8.94
C PHE A 92 4.14 8.14 8.13
N ALA A 93 3.19 9.04 8.39
CA ALA A 93 3.05 10.29 7.64
C ALA A 93 4.27 11.20 7.82
N ASP A 94 4.74 11.38 9.06
CA ASP A 94 5.91 12.20 9.37
C ASP A 94 7.18 11.65 8.72
N HIS A 95 7.38 10.32 8.76
CA HIS A 95 8.48 9.67 8.07
C HIS A 95 8.43 9.87 6.54
N LEU A 96 7.25 9.75 5.92
CA LEU A 96 7.09 9.92 4.47
C LEU A 96 7.26 11.38 4.03
N PHE A 97 6.83 12.35 4.83
CA PHE A 97 7.14 13.75 4.56
C PHE A 97 8.63 14.04 4.70
N ALA A 98 9.30 13.48 5.71
CA ALA A 98 10.75 13.58 5.83
C ALA A 98 11.49 12.92 4.64
N LEU A 99 10.96 11.82 4.08
CA LEU A 99 11.48 11.22 2.86
C LEU A 99 11.34 12.18 1.68
N LEU A 100 10.15 12.75 1.45
CA LEU A 100 9.92 13.71 0.37
C LEU A 100 10.83 14.94 0.51
N ASP A 101 11.03 15.43 1.73
CA ASP A 101 11.94 16.55 2.02
C ASP A 101 13.40 16.19 1.69
N ALA A 102 13.85 14.98 2.05
CA ALA A 102 15.18 14.49 1.71
C ALA A 102 15.39 14.33 0.20
N MET A 103 14.31 14.12 -0.57
CA MET A 103 14.31 14.07 -2.03
C MET A 103 14.17 15.47 -2.67
N GLY A 104 13.98 16.54 -1.88
CA GLY A 104 13.71 17.90 -2.37
C GLY A 104 12.31 18.07 -2.97
N ILE A 105 11.34 17.22 -2.59
CA ILE A 105 9.98 17.18 -3.11
C ILE A 105 9.04 17.85 -2.11
N HIS A 106 8.58 19.06 -2.45
CA HIS A 106 7.64 19.78 -1.59
C HIS A 106 6.21 19.22 -1.70
N ARG A 107 5.80 18.78 -2.89
CA ARG A 107 4.42 18.35 -3.17
C ARG A 107 4.39 17.17 -4.14
N SER A 108 3.49 16.21 -3.90
CA SER A 108 3.35 15.01 -4.74
C SER A 108 1.90 14.57 -4.87
N HIS A 109 1.59 13.76 -5.89
CA HIS A 109 0.47 12.85 -5.81
C HIS A 109 0.78 11.74 -4.81
N VAL A 110 -0.23 11.25 -4.11
CA VAL A 110 -0.06 10.14 -3.16
C VAL A 110 -1.07 9.04 -3.47
N SER A 111 -0.59 7.82 -3.56
CA SER A 111 -1.40 6.61 -3.72
C SER A 111 -1.06 5.60 -2.65
N GLY A 112 -2.03 4.82 -2.18
CA GLY A 112 -1.73 3.75 -1.24
C GLY A 112 -2.74 2.62 -1.25
N GLU A 113 -2.25 1.41 -0.98
CA GLU A 113 -3.03 0.20 -0.87
C GLU A 113 -3.18 -0.21 0.60
N SER A 114 -4.39 -0.65 1.00
CA SER A 114 -4.63 -1.15 2.36
C SER A 114 -4.24 -0.11 3.43
N ILE A 115 -3.34 -0.45 4.39
CA ILE A 115 -2.82 0.54 5.34
C ILE A 115 -2.11 1.71 4.62
N GLY A 116 -1.46 1.47 3.49
CA GLY A 116 -0.90 2.54 2.65
C GLY A 116 -1.96 3.53 2.19
N GLY A 117 -3.19 3.09 1.90
CA GLY A 117 -4.33 3.96 1.62
C GLY A 117 -4.75 4.78 2.83
N CYS A 118 -4.79 4.17 4.03
CA CYS A 118 -5.06 4.89 5.27
C CYS A 118 -3.98 5.96 5.56
N ILE A 119 -2.70 5.61 5.35
CA ILE A 119 -1.58 6.54 5.49
C ILE A 119 -1.70 7.69 4.47
N ALA A 120 -1.99 7.39 3.20
CA ALA A 120 -2.17 8.40 2.15
C ALA A 120 -3.32 9.37 2.47
N ALA A 121 -4.46 8.86 2.96
CA ALA A 121 -5.57 9.69 3.44
C ALA A 121 -5.15 10.56 4.61
N TRP A 122 -4.44 9.99 5.60
CA TRP A 122 -3.95 10.73 6.76
C TRP A 122 -2.95 11.82 6.39
N MET A 123 -1.99 11.53 5.50
CA MET A 123 -1.07 12.54 4.94
C MET A 123 -1.84 13.69 4.30
N THR A 124 -2.91 13.39 3.55
CA THR A 124 -3.74 14.40 2.87
C THR A 124 -4.51 15.26 3.86
N ILE A 125 -5.03 14.70 4.95
CA ILE A 125 -5.71 15.43 6.02
C ILE A 125 -4.73 16.31 6.78
N LYS A 126 -3.57 15.75 7.16
CA LYS A 126 -2.56 16.42 8.00
C LYS A 126 -1.88 17.59 7.28
N HIS A 127 -1.52 17.40 6.01
CA HIS A 127 -0.82 18.40 5.18
C HIS A 127 -1.40 18.45 3.77
N PRO A 128 -2.60 19.02 3.58
CA PRO A 128 -3.25 19.08 2.27
C PRO A 128 -2.46 19.90 1.25
N ASP A 129 -1.64 20.85 1.69
CA ASP A 129 -0.73 21.64 0.85
C ASP A 129 0.43 20.83 0.25
N ARG A 130 0.76 19.69 0.85
CA ARG A 130 1.81 18.75 0.41
C ARG A 130 1.30 17.67 -0.55
N VAL A 131 -0.02 17.55 -0.75
CA VAL A 131 -0.65 16.54 -1.61
C VAL A 131 -1.41 17.21 -2.76
N ASP A 132 -1.16 16.77 -4.00
CA ASP A 132 -1.88 17.26 -5.17
C ASP A 132 -3.19 16.52 -5.38
N ARG A 133 -3.13 15.20 -5.53
CA ARG A 133 -4.24 14.29 -5.73
C ARG A 133 -4.01 13.03 -4.92
N LEU A 134 -5.08 12.43 -4.46
CA LEU A 134 -5.07 11.22 -3.64
C LEU A 134 -5.64 10.04 -4.42
N VAL A 135 -4.99 8.87 -4.32
CA VAL A 135 -5.53 7.60 -4.82
C VAL A 135 -5.61 6.60 -3.66
N LEU A 136 -6.82 6.18 -3.32
CA LEU A 136 -7.10 5.19 -2.30
C LEU A 136 -7.38 3.84 -2.97
N ASN A 137 -6.48 2.89 -2.79
CA ASN A 137 -6.57 1.57 -3.36
C ASN A 137 -6.85 0.54 -2.24
N THR A 138 -8.07 0.03 -2.15
CA THR A 138 -8.54 -0.94 -1.13
C THR A 138 -8.21 -0.58 0.33
N GLY A 139 -7.96 0.72 0.59
CA GLY A 139 -7.61 1.26 1.91
C GLY A 139 -8.21 2.63 2.15
N ILE A 140 -9.01 2.78 3.22
CA ILE A 140 -9.67 4.02 3.64
C ILE A 140 -9.70 4.13 5.17
N LEU A 141 -9.91 5.34 5.69
CA LEU A 141 -10.15 5.57 7.10
C LEU A 141 -11.60 5.22 7.46
N ASP A 142 -11.82 3.94 7.72
CA ASP A 142 -13.12 3.43 8.19
C ASP A 142 -12.89 2.15 8.97
N ARG A 143 -13.59 2.00 10.10
CA ARG A 143 -13.54 0.77 10.87
C ARG A 143 -14.29 -0.34 10.13
N PRO A 144 -13.75 -1.56 10.12
CA PRO A 144 -14.50 -2.69 9.63
C PRO A 144 -15.70 -2.97 10.57
N ASP A 145 -16.70 -3.64 10.03
CA ASP A 145 -17.76 -4.21 10.83
C ASP A 145 -17.23 -5.36 11.73
N GLU A 146 -18.11 -5.96 12.53
CA GLU A 146 -17.74 -7.03 13.46
C GLU A 146 -17.09 -8.21 12.74
N LYS A 147 -17.57 -8.59 11.53
CA LYS A 147 -16.99 -9.66 10.73
C LYS A 147 -15.57 -9.30 10.23
N GLY A 148 -15.39 -8.08 9.77
CA GLY A 148 -14.09 -7.58 9.34
C GLY A 148 -13.10 -7.48 10.50
N LEU A 149 -13.53 -7.12 11.72
CA LEU A 149 -12.68 -7.16 12.91
C LEU A 149 -12.22 -8.59 13.25
N VAL A 150 -13.10 -9.58 13.11
CA VAL A 150 -12.72 -11.00 13.31
C VAL A 150 -11.67 -11.44 12.28
N GLN A 151 -11.86 -11.06 11.01
CA GLN A 151 -10.88 -11.38 9.96
C GLN A 151 -9.53 -10.69 10.19
N LEU A 152 -9.55 -9.43 10.64
CA LEU A 152 -8.33 -8.69 10.96
C LEU A 152 -7.59 -9.32 12.14
N ALA A 153 -8.30 -9.78 13.17
CA ALA A 153 -7.73 -10.49 14.31
C ALA A 153 -7.14 -11.87 13.90
N ASP A 154 -7.78 -12.56 12.94
CA ASP A 154 -7.22 -13.80 12.38
C ASP A 154 -5.93 -13.53 11.57
N LEU A 155 -5.90 -12.43 10.81
CA LEU A 155 -4.69 -11.98 10.10
C LEU A 155 -3.55 -11.64 11.07
N GLU A 156 -3.86 -11.03 12.23
CA GLU A 156 -2.87 -10.79 13.28
C GLU A 156 -2.28 -12.11 13.81
N LYS A 157 -3.13 -13.10 14.13
CA LYS A 157 -2.67 -14.43 14.57
C LYS A 157 -1.77 -15.09 13.55
N ARG A 158 -2.15 -15.06 12.27
CA ARG A 158 -1.32 -15.58 11.17
C ARG A 158 0.00 -14.80 11.02
N THR A 159 0.00 -13.51 11.37
CA THR A 159 1.23 -12.72 11.38
C THR A 159 2.13 -13.14 12.55
N GLN A 160 1.55 -13.36 13.73
CA GLN A 160 2.30 -13.83 14.91
C GLN A 160 2.94 -15.19 14.68
N SER A 161 2.26 -16.12 13.96
CA SER A 161 2.81 -17.45 13.66
C SER A 161 4.05 -17.44 12.76
N LEU A 162 4.38 -16.32 12.11
CA LEU A 162 5.64 -16.15 11.37
C LEU A 162 6.88 -16.27 12.27
N ARG A 163 6.76 -16.08 13.59
CA ARG A 163 7.86 -16.31 14.54
C ARG A 163 8.25 -17.79 14.62
N ASP A 164 7.26 -18.67 14.52
CA ASP A 164 7.45 -20.09 14.67
C ASP A 164 7.75 -20.76 13.33
N ASP A 165 7.14 -20.27 12.26
CA ASP A 165 7.29 -20.80 10.90
C ASP A 165 7.25 -19.69 9.86
N CYS A 166 8.42 -19.21 9.45
CA CYS A 166 8.61 -18.29 8.34
C CYS A 166 9.10 -19.02 7.07
N SER A 167 8.56 -20.23 6.80
CA SER A 167 8.86 -21.00 5.60
C SER A 167 8.29 -20.37 4.32
N LEU A 168 8.80 -20.81 3.16
CA LEU A 168 8.25 -20.39 1.85
C LEU A 168 6.75 -20.69 1.75
N ASP A 169 6.30 -21.83 2.26
CA ASP A 169 4.89 -22.23 2.21
C ASP A 169 4.00 -21.33 3.07
N THR A 170 4.47 -20.93 4.24
CA THR A 170 3.73 -20.01 5.11
C THR A 170 3.66 -18.60 4.50
N VAL A 171 4.74 -18.14 3.89
CA VAL A 171 4.76 -16.87 3.16
C VAL A 171 3.86 -16.92 1.93
N ARG A 172 3.87 -18.04 1.18
CA ARG A 172 2.98 -18.25 0.02
C ARG A 172 1.52 -18.13 0.41
N ARG A 173 1.05 -18.91 1.41
CA ARG A 173 -0.34 -18.87 1.88
C ARG A 173 -0.78 -17.47 2.30
N ARG A 174 0.15 -16.67 2.86
CA ARG A 174 -0.12 -15.29 3.25
C ARG A 174 -0.28 -14.37 2.04
N LEU A 175 0.48 -14.57 0.98
CA LEU A 175 0.38 -13.80 -0.27
C LEU A 175 -0.85 -14.20 -1.09
N GLU A 176 -1.14 -15.48 -1.20
CA GLU A 176 -2.31 -16.01 -1.91
C GLU A 176 -3.65 -15.50 -1.34
N TRP A 177 -3.69 -15.11 -0.07
CA TRP A 177 -4.88 -14.49 0.52
C TRP A 177 -5.16 -13.09 -0.05
N LEU A 178 -4.17 -12.42 -0.60
CA LEU A 178 -4.28 -11.05 -1.13
C LEU A 178 -4.84 -11.00 -2.56
N VAL A 179 -4.86 -12.12 -3.27
CA VAL A 179 -5.26 -12.22 -4.67
C VAL A 179 -6.47 -13.14 -4.84
N LEU A 180 -7.28 -12.90 -5.85
CA LEU A 180 -8.45 -13.72 -6.19
C LEU A 180 -8.01 -15.04 -6.82
N ASP A 181 -7.15 -14.94 -7.82
CA ASP A 181 -6.54 -16.10 -8.48
C ASP A 181 -5.14 -16.35 -7.92
N ARG A 182 -4.99 -17.46 -7.17
CA ARG A 182 -3.73 -17.83 -6.52
C ARG A 182 -2.60 -18.11 -7.51
N ASP A 183 -2.94 -18.53 -8.74
CA ASP A 183 -1.97 -18.82 -9.78
C ASP A 183 -1.27 -17.55 -10.31
N THR A 184 -1.83 -16.35 -10.02
CA THR A 184 -1.18 -15.09 -10.31
C THR A 184 0.01 -14.79 -9.40
N MET A 185 0.09 -15.46 -8.23
CA MET A 185 1.18 -15.26 -7.28
C MET A 185 2.43 -16.01 -7.73
N THR A 186 3.43 -15.27 -8.21
CA THR A 186 4.66 -15.86 -8.74
C THR A 186 5.56 -16.41 -7.64
N GLU A 187 6.32 -17.46 -7.96
CA GLU A 187 7.34 -18.03 -7.08
C GLU A 187 8.39 -16.96 -6.69
N GLU A 188 8.73 -16.06 -7.61
CA GLU A 188 9.70 -14.98 -7.35
C GLU A 188 9.17 -14.02 -6.28
N MET A 189 7.90 -13.60 -6.33
CA MET A 189 7.30 -12.74 -5.32
C MET A 189 7.29 -13.41 -3.94
N VAL A 190 7.00 -14.71 -3.88
CA VAL A 190 7.08 -15.50 -2.64
C VAL A 190 8.50 -15.51 -2.09
N ARG A 191 9.50 -15.73 -2.94
CA ARG A 191 10.93 -15.76 -2.55
C ARG A 191 11.44 -14.38 -2.10
N ILE A 192 11.02 -13.31 -2.77
CA ILE A 192 11.35 -11.94 -2.36
C ILE A 192 10.80 -11.67 -0.96
N ARG A 193 9.50 -11.93 -0.74
CA ARG A 193 8.84 -11.75 0.55
C ARG A 193 9.49 -12.61 1.63
N HIS A 194 9.77 -13.88 1.35
CA HIS A 194 10.45 -14.79 2.26
C HIS A 194 11.83 -14.26 2.64
N ARG A 195 12.64 -13.79 1.68
CA ARG A 195 13.96 -13.22 1.94
C ARG A 195 13.86 -11.98 2.82
N ILE A 196 12.87 -11.11 2.60
CA ILE A 196 12.62 -9.92 3.41
C ILE A 196 12.25 -10.33 4.85
N TYR A 197 11.31 -11.25 5.01
CA TYR A 197 10.84 -11.67 6.33
C TYR A 197 11.90 -12.38 7.16
N ASN A 198 12.86 -13.04 6.52
CA ASN A 198 13.99 -13.69 7.20
C ASN A 198 15.15 -12.74 7.51
N GLN A 199 15.01 -11.43 7.32
CA GLN A 199 15.97 -10.47 7.85
C GLN A 199 15.85 -10.36 9.38
N PRO A 200 16.96 -10.12 10.10
CA PRO A 200 16.91 -9.95 11.55
C PRO A 200 15.89 -8.89 11.99
N GLY A 201 14.99 -9.27 12.91
CA GLY A 201 13.97 -8.38 13.47
C GLY A 201 12.78 -8.04 12.55
N MET A 202 12.75 -8.52 11.30
CA MET A 202 11.69 -8.17 10.36
C MET A 202 10.32 -8.75 10.78
N VAL A 203 10.27 -10.03 11.18
CA VAL A 203 9.01 -10.64 11.62
C VAL A 203 8.45 -9.90 12.83
N ASP A 204 9.28 -9.53 13.80
CA ASP A 204 8.84 -8.77 14.97
C ASP A 204 8.33 -7.38 14.59
N SER A 205 8.96 -6.73 13.61
CA SER A 205 8.50 -5.44 13.10
C SER A 205 7.13 -5.55 12.43
N VAL A 206 6.94 -6.54 11.55
CA VAL A 206 5.65 -6.77 10.88
C VAL A 206 4.55 -7.11 11.88
N ILE A 207 4.88 -7.86 12.94
CA ILE A 207 3.93 -8.14 14.04
C ILE A 207 3.55 -6.86 14.78
N ARG A 208 4.50 -5.97 15.10
CA ARG A 208 4.21 -4.68 15.74
C ARG A 208 3.31 -3.81 14.86
N VAL A 209 3.62 -3.70 13.57
CA VAL A 209 2.77 -2.96 12.62
C VAL A 209 1.37 -3.57 12.55
N MET A 210 1.24 -4.90 12.45
CA MET A 210 -0.07 -5.55 12.41
C MET A 210 -0.87 -5.32 13.69
N HIS A 211 -0.20 -5.33 14.85
CA HIS A 211 -0.82 -5.00 16.12
C HIS A 211 -1.34 -3.55 16.15
N ALA A 212 -0.55 -2.59 15.66
CA ALA A 212 -0.97 -1.19 15.53
C ALA A 212 -2.22 -1.05 14.63
N VAL A 213 -2.19 -1.70 13.46
CA VAL A 213 -3.32 -1.71 12.52
C VAL A 213 -4.59 -2.25 13.19
N LEU A 214 -4.52 -3.38 13.89
CA LEU A 214 -5.67 -3.94 14.59
C LEU A 214 -6.14 -3.01 15.72
N SER A 215 -5.21 -2.44 16.47
CA SER A 215 -5.54 -1.52 17.58
C SER A 215 -6.24 -0.26 17.08
N MET A 216 -5.76 0.38 16.03
CA MET A 216 -6.43 1.53 15.40
C MET A 216 -7.85 1.18 14.91
N ASN A 217 -8.05 -0.01 14.38
CA ASN A 217 -9.36 -0.46 13.90
C ASN A 217 -10.34 -0.82 15.05
N ARG A 218 -9.85 -1.05 16.25
CA ARG A 218 -10.68 -1.31 17.46
C ARG A 218 -11.14 -0.04 18.15
N GLY A 219 -10.50 1.09 17.94
CA GLY A 219 -10.85 2.36 18.59
C GLY A 219 -9.70 3.34 18.71
N LEU A 220 -9.63 4.02 19.84
CA LEU A 220 -8.55 4.94 20.14
C LEU A 220 -7.22 4.18 20.22
N TYR A 221 -6.23 4.70 19.52
CA TYR A 221 -4.85 4.22 19.61
C TYR A 221 -3.91 5.40 19.83
N CYS A 222 -3.07 5.32 20.85
CA CYS A 222 -2.19 6.42 21.26
C CYS A 222 -2.93 7.76 21.44
N GLY A 223 -4.18 7.71 21.94
CA GLY A 223 -5.01 8.88 22.17
C GLY A 223 -5.78 9.43 20.97
N HIS A 224 -5.63 8.82 19.78
CA HIS A 224 -6.24 9.26 18.53
C HIS A 224 -7.23 8.24 17.97
N ASP A 225 -8.31 8.74 17.39
CA ASP A 225 -9.23 7.96 16.58
C ASP A 225 -8.88 8.10 15.09
N TYR A 226 -7.90 7.30 14.67
CA TYR A 226 -7.41 7.34 13.28
C TYR A 226 -8.43 6.81 12.27
N MET A 227 -9.23 5.82 12.66
CA MET A 227 -10.14 5.10 11.77
C MET A 227 -11.59 5.57 11.89
N ALA A 228 -11.83 6.75 12.45
CA ALA A 228 -13.16 7.36 12.43
C ALA A 228 -13.54 7.74 11.00
N ARG A 229 -14.66 7.21 10.47
CA ARG A 229 -15.08 7.47 9.08
C ARG A 229 -15.34 8.94 8.79
N GLU A 230 -15.72 9.71 9.79
CA GLU A 230 -15.97 11.15 9.69
C GLU A 230 -14.73 11.93 9.20
N ARG A 231 -13.54 11.39 9.43
CA ARG A 231 -12.30 11.96 8.94
C ARG A 231 -12.19 11.98 7.42
N MET A 232 -12.93 11.11 6.73
CA MET A 232 -12.97 11.13 5.25
C MET A 232 -13.54 12.46 4.72
N ALA A 233 -14.38 13.16 5.49
CA ALA A 233 -14.87 14.50 5.15
C ALA A 233 -13.79 15.60 5.24
N GLU A 234 -12.68 15.34 5.93
CA GLU A 234 -11.55 16.27 6.07
C GLU A 234 -10.62 16.25 4.82
N ILE A 235 -10.79 15.28 3.93
CA ILE A 235 -10.01 15.16 2.68
C ILE A 235 -10.45 16.28 1.72
N SER A 236 -9.57 17.26 1.50
CA SER A 236 -9.84 18.44 0.67
C SER A 236 -9.20 18.37 -0.71
N ARG A 237 -8.69 17.23 -1.11
CA ARG A 237 -8.01 17.02 -2.40
C ARG A 237 -8.83 16.13 -3.32
N PRO A 238 -8.78 16.33 -4.64
CA PRO A 238 -9.41 15.42 -5.58
C PRO A 238 -8.93 13.98 -5.31
N THR A 239 -9.87 13.07 -5.17
CA THR A 239 -9.60 11.71 -4.71
C THR A 239 -10.15 10.67 -5.69
N LEU A 240 -9.30 9.72 -6.09
CA LEU A 240 -9.69 8.53 -6.80
C LEU A 240 -9.76 7.36 -5.82
N VAL A 241 -10.88 6.67 -5.77
CA VAL A 241 -11.07 5.46 -4.98
C VAL A 241 -11.14 4.24 -5.92
N LEU A 242 -10.19 3.33 -5.77
CA LEU A 242 -10.14 2.05 -6.46
C LEU A 242 -10.50 0.95 -5.45
N TRP A 243 -11.60 0.25 -5.71
CA TRP A 243 -12.04 -0.84 -4.83
C TRP A 243 -12.28 -2.08 -5.66
N SER A 244 -11.92 -3.25 -5.16
CA SER A 244 -12.12 -4.51 -5.87
C SER A 244 -13.44 -5.17 -5.47
N ASP A 245 -14.05 -5.89 -6.42
CA ASP A 245 -15.34 -6.55 -6.21
C ASP A 245 -15.25 -7.78 -5.28
N HIS A 246 -14.05 -8.34 -5.09
CA HIS A 246 -13.77 -9.44 -4.18
C HIS A 246 -12.86 -9.04 -3.01
N ASN A 247 -12.83 -7.75 -2.63
CA ASN A 247 -11.98 -7.30 -1.52
C ASN A 247 -12.36 -8.03 -0.22
N PRO A 248 -11.46 -8.81 0.40
CA PRO A 248 -11.77 -9.54 1.61
C PRO A 248 -11.97 -8.58 2.79
N GLY A 249 -12.93 -8.89 3.64
CA GLY A 249 -13.17 -8.19 4.91
C GLY A 249 -13.92 -6.86 4.82
N LYS A 250 -13.92 -6.18 3.67
CA LYS A 250 -14.64 -4.92 3.45
C LYS A 250 -15.29 -4.88 2.08
N PRO A 251 -16.50 -5.45 1.90
CA PRO A 251 -17.28 -5.27 0.68
C PRO A 251 -17.58 -3.80 0.40
N PHE A 252 -17.76 -3.44 -0.86
CA PHE A 252 -17.95 -2.04 -1.27
C PHE A 252 -19.13 -1.36 -0.54
N ASP A 253 -20.24 -2.06 -0.37
CA ASP A 253 -21.43 -1.52 0.31
C ASP A 253 -21.16 -1.13 1.78
N VAL A 254 -20.23 -1.82 2.43
CA VAL A 254 -19.82 -1.52 3.82
C VAL A 254 -19.02 -0.22 3.89
N ILE A 255 -18.16 0.03 2.90
CA ILE A 255 -17.27 1.20 2.91
C ILE A 255 -17.85 2.42 2.18
N LYS A 256 -18.89 2.23 1.38
CA LYS A 256 -19.52 3.31 0.61
C LYS A 256 -19.92 4.51 1.48
N PRO A 257 -20.51 4.34 2.69
CA PRO A 257 -20.84 5.49 3.54
C PRO A 257 -19.64 6.35 3.95
N ALA A 258 -18.44 5.76 4.06
CA ALA A 258 -17.22 6.52 4.34
C ALA A 258 -16.71 7.24 3.08
N ILE A 259 -16.80 6.60 1.92
CA ILE A 259 -16.41 7.22 0.64
C ILE A 259 -17.32 8.40 0.28
N ASP A 260 -18.62 8.29 0.56
CA ASP A 260 -19.61 9.36 0.31
C ASP A 260 -19.34 10.65 1.12
N LEU A 261 -18.49 10.57 2.14
CA LEU A 261 -18.04 11.75 2.91
C LEU A 261 -16.93 12.54 2.21
N ILE A 262 -16.21 11.96 1.25
CA ILE A 262 -15.15 12.66 0.54
C ILE A 262 -15.79 13.67 -0.44
N PRO A 263 -15.52 14.98 -0.33
CA PRO A 263 -16.21 16.01 -1.13
C PRO A 263 -16.01 15.87 -2.65
N ASP A 264 -14.85 15.42 -3.10
CA ASP A 264 -14.48 15.28 -4.53
C ASP A 264 -13.87 13.89 -4.76
N ALA A 265 -14.74 12.87 -4.80
CA ALA A 265 -14.36 11.49 -4.99
C ALA A 265 -14.85 10.92 -6.32
N GLU A 266 -13.92 10.38 -7.11
CA GLU A 266 -14.21 9.50 -8.24
C GLU A 266 -14.01 8.04 -7.80
N VAL A 267 -14.98 7.15 -8.08
CA VAL A 267 -14.97 5.78 -7.58
C VAL A 267 -15.01 4.78 -8.72
N HIS A 268 -14.12 3.80 -8.71
CA HIS A 268 -14.12 2.68 -9.65
C HIS A 268 -14.04 1.35 -8.92
N ILE A 269 -14.91 0.41 -9.33
CA ILE A 269 -14.89 -0.98 -8.88
C ILE A 269 -14.09 -1.80 -9.89
N ILE A 270 -12.95 -2.29 -9.45
CA ILE A 270 -12.07 -3.16 -10.23
C ILE A 270 -12.64 -4.59 -10.16
N LYS A 271 -12.98 -5.11 -11.34
CA LYS A 271 -13.55 -6.46 -11.47
C LYS A 271 -12.46 -7.53 -11.44
N ASP A 272 -12.84 -8.72 -11.02
CA ASP A 272 -11.97 -9.90 -11.01
C ASP A 272 -10.65 -9.64 -10.23
N ALA A 273 -10.78 -8.99 -9.06
CA ALA A 273 -9.65 -8.70 -8.18
C ALA A 273 -10.04 -8.81 -6.70
N ALA A 274 -9.11 -9.27 -5.87
CA ALA A 274 -9.25 -9.31 -4.41
C ALA A 274 -8.60 -8.06 -3.76
N HIS A 275 -7.66 -8.25 -2.84
CA HIS A 275 -7.08 -7.13 -2.07
C HIS A 275 -6.01 -6.34 -2.84
N TRP A 276 -5.43 -6.93 -3.89
CA TRP A 276 -4.35 -6.35 -4.69
C TRP A 276 -4.74 -6.04 -6.14
N PRO A 277 -5.74 -5.19 -6.40
CA PRO A 277 -6.15 -4.89 -7.77
C PRO A 277 -5.02 -4.31 -8.62
N GLN A 278 -4.06 -3.57 -8.06
CA GLN A 278 -2.89 -3.07 -8.77
C GLN A 278 -1.97 -4.19 -9.29
N PHE A 279 -2.03 -5.37 -8.67
CA PHE A 279 -1.25 -6.53 -9.07
C PHE A 279 -2.04 -7.46 -10.01
N GLU A 280 -3.35 -7.63 -9.76
CA GLU A 280 -4.22 -8.55 -10.51
C GLU A 280 -4.75 -7.93 -11.79
N GLN A 281 -5.06 -6.63 -11.80
CA GLN A 281 -5.60 -5.86 -12.94
C GLN A 281 -4.74 -4.61 -13.23
N PRO A 282 -3.42 -4.78 -13.47
CA PRO A 282 -2.48 -3.66 -13.54
C PRO A 282 -2.80 -2.67 -14.63
N ASP A 283 -3.21 -3.13 -15.81
CA ASP A 283 -3.51 -2.25 -16.96
C ASP A 283 -4.68 -1.31 -16.65
N MET A 284 -5.74 -1.85 -16.02
CA MET A 284 -6.90 -1.07 -15.62
C MET A 284 -6.52 -0.06 -14.53
N VAL A 285 -5.83 -0.49 -13.49
CA VAL A 285 -5.41 0.37 -12.38
C VAL A 285 -4.47 1.47 -12.87
N ASN A 286 -3.44 1.13 -13.65
CA ASN A 286 -2.50 2.09 -14.23
C ASN A 286 -3.21 3.10 -15.14
N GLY A 287 -4.15 2.63 -15.96
CA GLY A 287 -4.95 3.48 -16.85
C GLY A 287 -5.80 4.50 -16.09
N LEU A 288 -6.53 4.06 -15.05
CA LEU A 288 -7.36 4.92 -14.20
C LEU A 288 -6.51 5.92 -13.42
N MET A 289 -5.41 5.48 -12.80
CA MET A 289 -4.49 6.36 -12.10
C MET A 289 -3.92 7.42 -13.03
N ARG A 290 -3.39 7.03 -14.19
CA ARG A 290 -2.86 7.97 -15.18
C ARG A 290 -3.91 9.00 -15.63
N GLN A 291 -5.10 8.53 -15.98
CA GLN A 291 -6.18 9.42 -16.43
C GLN A 291 -6.57 10.44 -15.35
N PHE A 292 -6.67 10.00 -14.10
CA PHE A 292 -7.03 10.85 -12.98
C PHE A 292 -5.92 11.83 -12.59
N LEU A 293 -4.68 11.36 -12.50
CA LEU A 293 -3.55 12.14 -12.01
C LEU A 293 -3.05 13.20 -13.02
N LEU A 294 -3.27 12.99 -14.33
CA LEU A 294 -2.89 13.94 -15.38
C LEU A 294 -3.95 15.03 -15.64
N ARG A 295 -5.10 15.01 -14.99
CA ARG A 295 -6.07 16.10 -15.08
C ARG A 295 -5.47 17.36 -14.45
N GLY A 296 -5.44 18.45 -15.21
CA GLY A 296 -4.93 19.76 -14.80
C GLY A 296 -5.74 20.38 -13.66
#